data_a090b3b28f8b93fa72f042e005ef9331
#
_entry.id   a090b3b28f8b93fa72f042e005ef9331
#
_cell.length_a   1.000
_cell.length_b   1.000
_cell.length_c   1.000
_cell.angle_alpha   90.00
_cell.angle_beta   90.00
_cell.angle_gamma   90.00
#
_symmetry.space_group_name_H-M   'P 1'
#
loop_
_entity.id
_entity.type
_entity.pdbx_description
1 polymer ?
#
loop_
_entity_poly.entity_id
_entity_poly.type
_entity_poly.pdbx_seq_one_letter_code
_entity_poly.pdbx_strand_id
1 'polypeptide(L)'
;MRLKFVAISMLIAAALPGLPKVVGAVPAYTIEQAVAVAQERNPDILIARKKVVGTHGGFIEARSGFLPSLTSSGLYDKRQTQSETNLRQEDYNAILRLDQNLYTGGAVTSQVAIARLNIDKANYELQEIASRVTMDVRIAFNELLLNRAKVHVREESVRVLDEELKNQQEQLSAGIVGKLNVQRAEVALANERPELFNAQTELKNSYLRLAELFGSDVRPGAQAAPFEISGQLQYRPSHPDLNNCLARADASRPVIKARQKDIEIEDRQYVLDRSASRPHVRAFSGYEAYSERDPAVGPEFNYGGVVGINATWNIFDGFATKGRMQATRARREAAVEALAAARRSVASEVRSAFFDLEQAERVLESETKNVQTADEALEMAKGNFAAGLGTQLDVLQAASDVTRTRTTRLSAIYLHNVALARLAHACASSAEVLDFGSDIKNVNNKNGSAARALDVAKPPEKLSQR
;
A
#
# COMPACT_ATOMS: atom_id res chain seq x y z
N MET A 1 47.12 -36.95 27.25
CA MET A 1 46.85 -38.33 26.77
C MET A 1 46.29 -38.21 25.34
N ARG A 2 47.00 -38.79 24.41
CA ARG A 2 46.78 -38.70 22.95
C ARG A 2 45.55 -39.52 22.55
N LEU A 3 44.79 -39.10 21.55
CA LEU A 3 44.48 -40.01 20.41
C LEU A 3 44.00 -39.15 19.19
N LYS A 4 44.71 -39.32 18.10
CA LYS A 4 44.42 -38.89 16.74
C LYS A 4 43.40 -39.89 16.13
N PHE A 5 42.43 -39.34 15.37
CA PHE A 5 41.81 -40.13 14.29
C PHE A 5 41.76 -39.29 13.02
N VAL A 6 42.52 -39.74 12.07
CA VAL A 6 42.50 -39.36 10.65
C VAL A 6 41.46 -40.24 9.97
N ALA A 7 40.53 -39.65 9.26
CA ALA A 7 39.70 -40.38 8.31
C ALA A 7 39.71 -39.65 6.97
N ILE A 8 40.29 -40.33 6.03
CA ILE A 8 40.33 -40.04 4.60
C ILE A 8 38.92 -40.29 4.06
N SER A 9 38.32 -39.30 3.38
CA SER A 9 37.13 -39.49 2.55
C SER A 9 37.44 -39.10 1.12
N MET A 10 37.38 -40.11 0.29
CA MET A 10 37.64 -40.17 -1.14
C MET A 10 36.56 -39.41 -1.92
N LEU A 11 36.97 -38.46 -2.78
CA LEU A 11 36.14 -37.74 -3.74
C LEU A 11 35.70 -38.70 -4.83
N ILE A 12 34.39 -38.90 -4.96
CA ILE A 12 33.78 -39.44 -6.19
C ILE A 12 33.01 -38.29 -6.84
N ALA A 13 33.60 -37.66 -7.82
CA ALA A 13 32.93 -36.69 -8.71
C ALA A 13 32.10 -37.50 -9.73
N ALA A 14 30.82 -37.68 -9.47
CA ALA A 14 29.88 -38.16 -10.45
C ALA A 14 29.41 -36.96 -11.32
N ALA A 15 29.89 -36.92 -12.57
CA ALA A 15 29.39 -36.02 -13.59
C ALA A 15 27.92 -36.38 -13.92
N LEU A 16 26.96 -35.60 -13.40
CA LEU A 16 25.57 -35.62 -13.83
C LEU A 16 25.45 -34.89 -15.17
N PRO A 17 24.88 -35.51 -16.21
CA PRO A 17 24.60 -34.81 -17.47
C PRO A 17 23.59 -33.71 -17.21
N GLY A 18 23.85 -32.53 -17.80
CA GLY A 18 23.04 -31.33 -17.65
C GLY A 18 21.57 -31.59 -17.93
N LEU A 19 20.74 -31.46 -16.91
CA LEU A 19 19.29 -31.32 -17.07
C LEU A 19 19.02 -30.11 -17.96
N PRO A 20 18.17 -30.21 -19.00
CA PRO A 20 17.77 -29.06 -19.78
C PRO A 20 17.14 -28.05 -18.84
N LYS A 21 17.64 -26.80 -18.84
CA LYS A 21 16.93 -25.68 -18.23
C LYS A 21 15.55 -25.67 -18.84
N VAL A 22 14.55 -26.10 -18.09
CA VAL A 22 13.15 -25.83 -18.41
C VAL A 22 13.05 -24.32 -18.43
N VAL A 23 13.00 -23.75 -19.60
CA VAL A 23 12.59 -22.35 -19.81
C VAL A 23 11.16 -22.32 -19.29
N GLY A 24 11.00 -21.92 -18.04
CA GLY A 24 9.69 -21.81 -17.42
C GLY A 24 8.83 -20.92 -18.31
N ALA A 25 7.64 -21.41 -18.67
CA ALA A 25 6.67 -20.60 -19.39
C ALA A 25 6.50 -19.26 -18.65
N VAL A 26 6.62 -18.15 -19.37
CA VAL A 26 6.42 -16.81 -18.81
C VAL A 26 5.00 -16.76 -18.26
N PRO A 27 4.80 -16.47 -16.95
CA PRO A 27 3.47 -16.49 -16.36
C PRO A 27 2.60 -15.41 -17.02
N ALA A 28 1.45 -15.82 -17.55
CA ALA A 28 0.47 -14.90 -18.11
C ALA A 28 -0.59 -14.57 -17.03
N TYR A 29 -0.71 -13.30 -16.66
CA TYR A 29 -1.63 -12.86 -15.60
C TYR A 29 -2.92 -12.30 -16.16
N THR A 30 -4.07 -12.68 -15.55
CA THR A 30 -5.32 -11.95 -15.65
C THR A 30 -5.29 -10.73 -14.70
N ILE A 31 -6.26 -9.82 -14.84
CA ILE A 31 -6.35 -8.64 -13.96
C ILE A 31 -6.52 -9.03 -12.49
N GLU A 32 -7.27 -10.08 -12.19
CA GLU A 32 -7.49 -10.59 -10.83
C GLU A 32 -6.19 -11.20 -10.26
N GLN A 33 -5.47 -11.97 -11.06
CA GLN A 33 -4.17 -12.52 -10.67
C GLN A 33 -3.13 -11.43 -10.46
N ALA A 34 -3.13 -10.39 -11.31
CA ALA A 34 -2.28 -9.22 -11.17
C ALA A 34 -2.53 -8.50 -9.84
N VAL A 35 -3.81 -8.29 -9.48
CA VAL A 35 -4.18 -7.71 -8.18
C VAL A 35 -3.71 -8.60 -7.02
N ALA A 36 -3.89 -9.92 -7.10
CA ALA A 36 -3.47 -10.85 -6.05
C ALA A 36 -1.94 -10.82 -5.84
N VAL A 37 -1.16 -10.82 -6.91
CA VAL A 37 0.31 -10.72 -6.85
C VAL A 37 0.74 -9.40 -6.21
N ALA A 38 0.13 -8.28 -6.60
CA ALA A 38 0.44 -6.98 -6.01
C ALA A 38 0.06 -6.92 -4.53
N GLN A 39 -1.08 -7.49 -4.10
CA GLN A 39 -1.46 -7.56 -2.69
C GLN A 39 -0.47 -8.34 -1.83
N GLU A 40 0.25 -9.30 -2.40
CA GLU A 40 1.28 -10.06 -1.69
C GLU A 40 2.64 -9.36 -1.67
N ARG A 41 3.05 -8.73 -2.78
CA ARG A 41 4.43 -8.33 -3.03
C ARG A 41 4.65 -6.83 -3.12
N ASN A 42 3.59 -6.02 -3.27
CA ASN A 42 3.73 -4.57 -3.41
C ASN A 42 4.44 -3.96 -2.20
N PRO A 43 5.48 -3.13 -2.40
CA PRO A 43 6.27 -2.53 -1.33
C PRO A 43 5.44 -1.71 -0.34
N ASP A 44 4.46 -0.92 -0.81
CA ASP A 44 3.63 -0.08 0.05
C ASP A 44 2.79 -0.92 1.01
N ILE A 45 2.22 -2.04 0.53
CA ILE A 45 1.47 -2.99 1.36
C ILE A 45 2.40 -3.66 2.36
N LEU A 46 3.60 -4.08 1.95
CA LEU A 46 4.58 -4.69 2.84
C LEU A 46 5.03 -3.73 3.93
N ILE A 47 5.30 -2.46 3.59
CA ILE A 47 5.63 -1.40 4.56
C ILE A 47 4.47 -1.20 5.54
N ALA A 48 3.22 -1.10 5.05
CA ALA A 48 2.05 -0.94 5.89
C ALA A 48 1.83 -2.15 6.83
N ARG A 49 2.05 -3.38 6.35
CA ARG A 49 2.04 -4.59 7.20
C ARG A 49 3.10 -4.52 8.31
N LYS A 50 4.32 -4.07 8.00
CA LYS A 50 5.37 -3.88 9.01
C LYS A 50 5.01 -2.79 10.02
N LYS A 51 4.33 -1.72 9.58
CA LYS A 51 3.79 -0.70 10.50
C LYS A 51 2.78 -1.29 11.49
N VAL A 52 1.87 -2.16 11.04
CA VAL A 52 0.95 -2.89 11.94
C VAL A 52 1.73 -3.74 12.96
N VAL A 53 2.77 -4.45 12.51
CA VAL A 53 3.64 -5.22 13.44
C VAL A 53 4.32 -4.30 14.46
N GLY A 54 4.78 -3.12 14.02
CA GLY A 54 5.36 -2.11 14.93
C GLY A 54 4.38 -1.62 16.00
N THR A 55 3.11 -1.39 15.64
CA THR A 55 2.07 -1.00 16.62
C THR A 55 1.74 -2.12 17.61
N HIS A 56 1.86 -3.39 17.21
CA HIS A 56 1.78 -4.51 18.15
C HIS A 56 2.94 -4.49 19.16
N GLY A 57 4.16 -4.11 18.74
CA GLY A 57 5.28 -3.89 19.67
C GLY A 57 4.95 -2.82 20.71
N GLY A 58 4.40 -1.68 20.29
CA GLY A 58 3.93 -0.62 21.20
C GLY A 58 2.80 -1.07 22.16
N PHE A 59 1.96 -2.00 21.74
CA PHE A 59 0.96 -2.61 22.64
C PHE A 59 1.60 -3.50 23.70
N ILE A 60 2.61 -4.31 23.34
CA ILE A 60 3.37 -5.11 24.31
C ILE A 60 4.07 -4.19 25.32
N GLU A 61 4.69 -3.11 24.85
CA GLU A 61 5.32 -2.08 25.68
C GLU A 61 4.29 -1.45 26.65
N ALA A 62 3.14 -0.97 26.14
CA ALA A 62 2.11 -0.40 26.99
C ALA A 62 1.59 -1.39 28.06
N ARG A 63 1.45 -2.67 27.68
CA ARG A 63 1.01 -3.74 28.57
C ARG A 63 2.04 -4.06 29.66
N SER A 64 3.34 -3.83 29.41
CA SER A 64 4.37 -4.06 30.42
C SER A 64 4.16 -3.26 31.71
N GLY A 65 3.45 -2.11 31.63
CA GLY A 65 3.06 -1.35 32.81
C GLY A 65 2.16 -2.09 33.81
N PHE A 66 1.53 -3.21 33.42
CA PHE A 66 0.80 -4.12 34.32
C PHE A 66 1.67 -5.21 34.92
N LEU A 67 2.87 -5.43 34.41
CA LEU A 67 3.77 -6.47 34.85
C LEU A 67 4.82 -5.91 35.82
N PRO A 68 5.38 -6.74 36.70
CA PRO A 68 6.50 -6.32 37.51
C PRO A 68 7.74 -6.07 36.67
N SER A 69 8.51 -5.05 37.01
CA SER A 69 9.82 -4.77 36.42
C SER A 69 10.92 -5.16 37.42
N LEU A 70 11.91 -5.90 36.95
CA LEU A 70 13.10 -6.26 37.71
C LEU A 70 14.27 -5.39 37.24
N THR A 71 14.83 -4.62 38.14
CA THR A 71 15.98 -3.74 37.87
C THR A 71 17.14 -4.10 38.76
N SER A 72 18.36 -4.06 38.22
CA SER A 72 19.59 -4.14 38.98
C SER A 72 20.34 -2.84 38.82
N SER A 73 20.76 -2.24 39.91
CA SER A 73 21.58 -1.04 39.90
C SER A 73 22.77 -1.20 40.83
N GLY A 74 23.91 -0.62 40.44
CA GLY A 74 25.09 -0.53 41.26
C GLY A 74 25.59 0.89 41.30
N LEU A 75 25.96 1.34 42.48
CA LEU A 75 26.58 2.66 42.73
C LEU A 75 27.94 2.44 43.37
N TYR A 76 28.95 3.10 42.87
CA TYR A 76 30.21 3.37 43.51
C TYR A 76 30.41 4.88 43.50
N ASP A 77 30.56 5.47 44.69
CA ASP A 77 30.94 6.87 44.79
C ASP A 77 32.09 7.04 45.78
N LYS A 78 32.93 8.03 45.53
CA LYS A 78 33.99 8.44 46.42
C LYS A 78 33.82 9.92 46.78
N ARG A 79 33.57 10.20 48.07
CA ARG A 79 33.35 11.55 48.54
C ARG A 79 34.59 12.05 49.28
N GLN A 80 34.96 13.28 48.99
CA GLN A 80 35.95 14.02 49.75
C GLN A 80 35.21 14.94 50.75
N THR A 81 35.33 14.64 52.02
CA THR A 81 34.76 15.48 53.12
C THR A 81 35.87 16.22 53.83
N GLN A 82 35.61 17.47 54.20
CA GLN A 82 36.52 18.28 55.05
C GLN A 82 36.27 18.06 56.57
N SER A 83 35.53 17.03 56.94
CA SER A 83 35.18 16.74 58.32
C SER A 83 36.30 15.98 59.01
N GLU A 84 36.64 16.35 60.26
CA GLU A 84 37.64 15.70 61.10
C GLU A 84 37.22 14.30 61.60
N THR A 85 36.00 13.84 61.25
CA THR A 85 35.51 12.50 61.56
C THR A 85 35.95 11.54 60.43
N ASN A 86 36.53 10.38 60.76
CA ASN A 86 36.97 9.30 59.89
C ASN A 86 35.80 8.59 59.20
N LEU A 87 34.92 9.35 58.51
CA LEU A 87 33.85 8.77 57.69
C LEU A 87 34.43 8.11 56.47
N ARG A 88 33.92 6.97 56.13
CA ARG A 88 34.30 6.23 54.94
C ARG A 88 34.05 7.09 53.71
N GLN A 89 35.11 7.25 52.91
CA GLN A 89 35.06 8.08 51.68
C GLN A 89 34.52 7.34 50.46
N GLU A 90 34.41 6.03 50.56
CA GLU A 90 33.99 5.17 49.45
C GLU A 90 32.66 4.47 49.82
N ASP A 91 31.67 4.56 48.96
CA ASP A 91 30.36 4.00 49.14
C ASP A 91 30.04 3.03 48.01
N TYR A 92 29.67 1.83 48.33
CA TYR A 92 29.25 0.78 47.40
C TYR A 92 27.83 0.41 47.71
N ASN A 93 26.99 0.42 46.70
CA ASN A 93 25.59 -0.02 46.80
C ASN A 93 25.23 -0.86 45.56
N ALA A 94 24.72 -2.05 45.75
CA ALA A 94 24.17 -2.91 44.72
C ALA A 94 22.74 -3.33 45.10
N ILE A 95 21.77 -3.04 44.26
CA ILE A 95 20.37 -3.31 44.52
C ILE A 95 19.79 -4.14 43.37
N LEU A 96 19.11 -5.24 43.71
CA LEU A 96 18.19 -5.94 42.82
C LEU A 96 16.77 -5.67 43.30
N ARG A 97 15.96 -5.01 42.46
CA ARG A 97 14.64 -4.51 42.84
C ARG A 97 13.54 -4.92 41.88
N LEU A 98 12.46 -5.47 42.40
CA LEU A 98 11.23 -5.77 41.71
C LEU A 98 10.21 -4.67 42.06
N ASP A 99 9.69 -3.99 41.01
CA ASP A 99 8.66 -2.95 41.19
C ASP A 99 7.38 -3.38 40.46
N GLN A 100 6.22 -3.26 41.13
CA GLN A 100 4.91 -3.56 40.60
C GLN A 100 3.96 -2.39 40.78
N ASN A 101 3.40 -1.88 39.70
CA ASN A 101 2.34 -0.87 39.77
C ASN A 101 1.05 -1.52 40.27
N LEU A 102 0.52 -1.04 41.39
CA LEU A 102 -0.78 -1.45 41.94
C LEU A 102 -1.90 -0.53 41.47
N TYR A 103 -1.64 0.78 41.46
CA TYR A 103 -2.58 1.80 41.03
C TYR A 103 -1.82 2.96 40.40
N THR A 104 -2.23 3.36 39.17
CA THR A 104 -1.56 4.41 38.38
C THR A 104 -2.52 5.54 38.00
N GLY A 105 -3.61 5.76 38.74
CA GLY A 105 -4.60 6.78 38.44
C GLY A 105 -5.34 6.58 37.10
N GLY A 106 -5.16 5.42 36.43
CA GLY A 106 -5.67 5.14 35.11
C GLY A 106 -4.64 5.33 33.98
N ALA A 107 -3.36 5.61 34.31
CA ALA A 107 -2.32 5.81 33.29
C ALA A 107 -2.09 4.55 32.45
N VAL A 108 -1.75 3.42 33.08
CA VAL A 108 -1.44 2.15 32.37
C VAL A 108 -2.64 1.65 31.58
N THR A 109 -3.85 1.73 32.13
CA THR A 109 -5.07 1.31 31.41
C THR A 109 -5.33 2.17 30.17
N SER A 110 -5.07 3.48 30.26
CA SER A 110 -5.22 4.40 29.12
C SER A 110 -4.15 4.18 28.07
N GLN A 111 -2.88 3.98 28.48
CA GLN A 111 -1.79 3.64 27.56
C GLN A 111 -2.08 2.38 26.76
N VAL A 112 -2.56 1.30 27.41
CA VAL A 112 -2.95 0.07 26.76
C VAL A 112 -4.13 0.27 25.81
N ALA A 113 -5.13 1.09 26.21
CA ALA A 113 -6.25 1.42 25.33
C ALA A 113 -5.80 2.22 24.10
N ILE A 114 -4.93 3.23 24.26
CA ILE A 114 -4.32 3.98 23.16
C ILE A 114 -3.56 3.04 22.21
N ALA A 115 -2.75 2.14 22.77
CA ALA A 115 -1.97 1.20 21.96
C ALA A 115 -2.88 0.25 21.14
N ARG A 116 -4.01 -0.21 21.70
CA ARG A 116 -5.02 -0.99 20.94
C ARG A 116 -5.65 -0.16 19.82
N LEU A 117 -6.04 1.07 20.10
CA LEU A 117 -6.61 1.97 19.10
C LEU A 117 -5.61 2.28 17.97
N ASN A 118 -4.31 2.37 18.29
CA ASN A 118 -3.26 2.52 17.29
C ASN A 118 -3.12 1.27 16.39
N ILE A 119 -3.33 0.06 16.92
CA ILE A 119 -3.39 -1.16 16.09
C ILE A 119 -4.60 -1.10 15.15
N ASP A 120 -5.80 -0.76 15.66
CA ASP A 120 -7.01 -0.63 14.86
C ASP A 120 -6.83 0.40 13.75
N LYS A 121 -6.28 1.58 14.09
CA LYS A 121 -5.96 2.63 13.13
C LYS A 121 -4.99 2.15 12.05
N ALA A 122 -3.89 1.49 12.44
CA ALA A 122 -2.90 0.97 11.50
C ALA A 122 -3.49 -0.11 10.56
N ASN A 123 -4.45 -0.92 11.05
CA ASN A 123 -5.18 -1.86 10.22
C ASN A 123 -6.08 -1.17 9.19
N TYR A 124 -6.77 -0.08 9.55
CA TYR A 124 -7.54 0.71 8.57
C TYR A 124 -6.64 1.41 7.57
N GLU A 125 -5.48 1.94 7.98
CA GLU A 125 -4.47 2.50 7.07
C GLU A 125 -3.94 1.44 6.09
N LEU A 126 -3.68 0.21 6.55
CA LEU A 126 -3.30 -0.91 5.68
C LEU A 126 -4.40 -1.25 4.67
N GLN A 127 -5.66 -1.28 5.09
CA GLN A 127 -6.80 -1.53 4.19
C GLN A 127 -6.92 -0.43 3.13
N GLU A 128 -6.73 0.83 3.49
CA GLU A 128 -6.75 1.96 2.55
C GLU A 128 -5.61 1.85 1.52
N ILE A 129 -4.40 1.51 1.96
CA ILE A 129 -3.26 1.29 1.07
C ILE A 129 -3.51 0.11 0.14
N ALA A 130 -4.03 -1.02 0.64
CA ALA A 130 -4.35 -2.18 -0.17
C ALA A 130 -5.43 -1.89 -1.23
N SER A 131 -6.45 -1.10 -0.86
CA SER A 131 -7.49 -0.65 -1.79
C SER A 131 -6.94 0.27 -2.88
N ARG A 132 -6.07 1.22 -2.51
CA ARG A 132 -5.39 2.10 -3.46
C ARG A 132 -4.49 1.31 -4.42
N VAL A 133 -3.66 0.42 -3.91
CA VAL A 133 -2.81 -0.44 -4.76
C VAL A 133 -3.65 -1.30 -5.71
N THR A 134 -4.79 -1.80 -5.26
CA THR A 134 -5.74 -2.54 -6.13
C THR A 134 -6.24 -1.66 -7.28
N MET A 135 -6.61 -0.42 -7.00
CA MET A 135 -6.99 0.57 -8.02
C MET A 135 -5.83 0.83 -9.01
N ASP A 136 -4.63 1.11 -8.48
CA ASP A 136 -3.45 1.43 -9.29
C ASP A 136 -3.06 0.27 -10.21
N VAL A 137 -3.11 -0.98 -9.73
CA VAL A 137 -2.86 -2.19 -10.55
C VAL A 137 -3.90 -2.32 -11.66
N ARG A 138 -5.19 -2.08 -11.38
CA ARG A 138 -6.24 -2.12 -12.40
C ARG A 138 -6.03 -1.05 -13.47
N ILE A 139 -5.64 0.15 -13.07
CA ILE A 139 -5.31 1.25 -14.00
C ILE A 139 -4.11 0.85 -14.87
N ALA A 140 -3.00 0.41 -14.28
CA ALA A 140 -1.79 0.02 -15.00
C ALA A 140 -2.01 -1.19 -15.92
N PHE A 141 -2.83 -2.15 -15.49
CA PHE A 141 -3.19 -3.31 -16.31
C PHE A 141 -4.02 -2.90 -17.54
N ASN A 142 -5.01 -2.03 -17.38
CA ASN A 142 -5.80 -1.49 -18.49
C ASN A 142 -4.95 -0.60 -19.42
N GLU A 143 -3.99 0.17 -18.89
CA GLU A 143 -3.03 0.95 -19.68
C GLU A 143 -2.16 0.03 -20.56
N LEU A 144 -1.72 -1.10 -20.02
CA LEU A 144 -0.95 -2.08 -20.76
C LEU A 144 -1.80 -2.72 -21.88
N LEU A 145 -3.08 -3.06 -21.60
CA LEU A 145 -4.01 -3.54 -22.62
C LEU A 145 -4.27 -2.50 -23.71
N LEU A 146 -4.41 -1.22 -23.34
CA LEU A 146 -4.54 -0.10 -24.28
C LEU A 146 -3.35 -0.02 -25.19
N ASN A 147 -2.11 0.01 -24.63
CA ASN A 147 -0.90 0.20 -25.41
C ASN A 147 -0.64 -1.00 -26.32
N ARG A 148 -0.98 -2.22 -25.89
CA ARG A 148 -0.95 -3.38 -26.76
C ARG A 148 -1.93 -3.27 -27.94
N ALA A 149 -3.14 -2.79 -27.69
CA ALA A 149 -4.13 -2.57 -28.75
C ALA A 149 -3.72 -1.43 -29.70
N LYS A 150 -3.11 -0.34 -29.18
CA LYS A 150 -2.56 0.74 -30.01
C LYS A 150 -1.44 0.25 -30.94
N VAL A 151 -0.51 -0.58 -30.42
CA VAL A 151 0.55 -1.18 -31.26
C VAL A 151 -0.08 -1.96 -32.41
N HIS A 152 -1.11 -2.78 -32.14
CA HIS A 152 -1.79 -3.53 -33.20
C HIS A 152 -2.42 -2.62 -34.26
N VAL A 153 -3.10 -1.53 -33.84
CA VAL A 153 -3.70 -0.56 -34.78
C VAL A 153 -2.63 0.12 -35.63
N ARG A 154 -1.47 0.49 -35.07
CA ARG A 154 -0.36 1.09 -35.80
C ARG A 154 0.36 0.11 -36.73
N GLU A 155 0.52 -1.16 -36.32
CA GLU A 155 1.06 -2.21 -37.20
C GLU A 155 0.16 -2.44 -38.43
N GLU A 156 -1.14 -2.45 -38.22
CA GLU A 156 -2.12 -2.57 -39.28
C GLU A 156 -2.06 -1.36 -40.23
N SER A 157 -1.96 -0.15 -39.69
CA SER A 157 -1.81 1.08 -40.49
C SER A 157 -0.54 1.05 -41.32
N VAL A 158 0.60 0.68 -40.75
CA VAL A 158 1.88 0.54 -41.49
C VAL A 158 1.76 -0.50 -42.59
N ARG A 159 1.09 -1.65 -42.35
CA ARG A 159 0.86 -2.68 -43.34
C ARG A 159 0.02 -2.16 -44.52
N VAL A 160 -1.08 -1.48 -44.23
CA VAL A 160 -1.95 -0.90 -45.26
C VAL A 160 -1.21 0.15 -46.10
N LEU A 161 -0.41 1.01 -45.47
CA LEU A 161 0.36 2.04 -46.20
C LEU A 161 1.53 1.44 -47.01
N ASP A 162 2.15 0.34 -46.56
CA ASP A 162 3.18 -0.37 -47.30
C ASP A 162 2.59 -1.07 -48.55
N GLU A 163 1.41 -1.67 -48.43
CA GLU A 163 0.65 -2.24 -49.54
C GLU A 163 0.26 -1.16 -50.57
N GLU A 164 -0.22 0.00 -50.10
CA GLU A 164 -0.56 1.14 -50.97
C GLU A 164 0.67 1.68 -51.68
N LEU A 165 1.81 1.81 -51.04
CA LEU A 165 3.06 2.22 -51.68
C LEU A 165 3.44 1.24 -52.82
N LYS A 166 3.36 -0.06 -52.57
CA LYS A 166 3.63 -1.07 -53.62
C LYS A 166 2.68 -0.94 -54.81
N ASN A 167 1.38 -0.78 -54.55
CA ASN A 167 0.37 -0.56 -55.58
C ASN A 167 0.69 0.67 -56.44
N GLN A 168 1.07 1.79 -55.79
CA GLN A 168 1.41 3.03 -56.52
C GLN A 168 2.71 2.87 -57.35
N GLN A 169 3.70 2.10 -56.87
CA GLN A 169 4.92 1.78 -57.64
C GLN A 169 4.63 0.93 -58.86
N GLU A 170 3.76 -0.08 -58.75
CA GLU A 170 3.32 -0.91 -59.83
C GLU A 170 2.55 -0.11 -60.90
N GLN A 171 1.62 0.75 -60.47
CA GLN A 171 0.85 1.63 -61.35
C GLN A 171 1.74 2.68 -62.06
N LEU A 172 2.76 3.20 -61.34
CA LEU A 172 3.75 4.08 -61.99
C LEU A 172 4.55 3.33 -63.07
N SER A 173 4.98 2.11 -62.81
CA SER A 173 5.70 1.30 -63.78
C SER A 173 4.85 0.97 -65.01
N ALA A 174 3.52 0.85 -64.84
CA ALA A 174 2.55 0.69 -65.90
C ALA A 174 2.16 2.00 -66.63
N GLY A 175 2.67 3.15 -66.15
CA GLY A 175 2.33 4.48 -66.68
C GLY A 175 0.96 5.01 -66.38
N ILE A 176 0.26 4.42 -65.38
CA ILE A 176 -1.11 4.75 -64.97
C ILE A 176 -1.14 5.97 -64.07
N VAL A 177 -0.16 6.11 -63.17
CA VAL A 177 -0.08 7.22 -62.18
C VAL A 177 1.22 8.00 -62.32
N GLY A 178 1.21 9.23 -61.77
CA GLY A 178 2.40 10.08 -61.76
C GLY A 178 3.31 9.81 -60.57
N LYS A 179 4.60 10.16 -60.67
CA LYS A 179 5.60 10.02 -59.59
C LYS A 179 5.18 10.66 -58.26
N LEU A 180 4.36 11.73 -58.31
CA LEU A 180 3.85 12.41 -57.14
C LEU A 180 3.03 11.50 -56.23
N ASN A 181 2.24 10.57 -56.80
CA ASN A 181 1.45 9.61 -56.03
C ASN A 181 2.34 8.66 -55.23
N VAL A 182 3.40 8.13 -55.85
CA VAL A 182 4.40 7.29 -55.16
C VAL A 182 5.05 8.05 -54.01
N GLN A 183 5.49 9.29 -54.27
CA GLN A 183 6.12 10.12 -53.21
C GLN A 183 5.17 10.42 -52.05
N ARG A 184 3.88 10.65 -52.32
CA ARG A 184 2.86 10.82 -51.25
C ARG A 184 2.67 9.56 -50.42
N ALA A 185 2.58 8.40 -51.03
CA ALA A 185 2.49 7.12 -50.35
C ALA A 185 3.75 6.84 -49.51
N GLU A 186 4.92 7.14 -50.02
CA GLU A 186 6.20 7.01 -49.32
C GLU A 186 6.26 7.92 -48.08
N VAL A 187 5.87 9.18 -48.21
CA VAL A 187 5.79 10.13 -47.05
C VAL A 187 4.77 9.68 -46.02
N ALA A 188 3.60 9.19 -46.45
CA ALA A 188 2.58 8.69 -45.51
C ALA A 188 3.11 7.49 -44.69
N LEU A 189 3.76 6.54 -45.34
CA LEU A 189 4.40 5.40 -44.68
C LEU A 189 5.54 5.84 -43.75
N ALA A 190 6.39 6.78 -44.22
CA ALA A 190 7.50 7.31 -43.45
C ALA A 190 7.03 8.03 -42.18
N ASN A 191 5.89 8.71 -42.20
CA ASN A 191 5.28 9.39 -41.04
C ASN A 191 4.64 8.38 -40.07
N GLU A 192 4.12 7.25 -40.51
CA GLU A 192 3.46 6.29 -39.62
C GLU A 192 4.44 5.39 -38.85
N ARG A 193 5.63 5.12 -39.37
CA ARG A 193 6.64 4.29 -38.71
C ARG A 193 7.10 4.83 -37.36
N PRO A 194 7.42 6.13 -37.19
CA PRO A 194 7.71 6.72 -35.87
C PRO A 194 6.58 6.54 -34.86
N GLU A 195 5.32 6.66 -35.30
CA GLU A 195 4.15 6.48 -34.46
C GLU A 195 4.04 5.03 -33.93
N LEU A 196 4.40 4.04 -34.80
CA LEU A 196 4.50 2.65 -34.34
C LEU A 196 5.62 2.46 -33.33
N PHE A 197 6.80 3.06 -33.52
CA PHE A 197 7.90 2.97 -32.53
C PHE A 197 7.55 3.64 -31.22
N ASN A 198 6.82 4.76 -31.24
CA ASN A 198 6.30 5.42 -30.04
C ASN A 198 5.33 4.48 -29.29
N ALA A 199 4.36 3.89 -29.99
CA ALA A 199 3.41 2.95 -29.39
C ALA A 199 4.11 1.71 -28.76
N GLN A 200 5.13 1.17 -29.44
CA GLN A 200 5.93 0.06 -28.90
C GLN A 200 6.72 0.47 -27.64
N THR A 201 7.20 1.70 -27.59
CA THR A 201 7.90 2.23 -26.42
C THR A 201 6.94 2.44 -25.25
N GLU A 202 5.74 3.00 -25.50
CA GLU A 202 4.69 3.15 -24.49
C GLU A 202 4.27 1.77 -23.92
N LEU A 203 4.16 0.76 -24.77
CA LEU A 203 3.88 -0.61 -24.33
C LEU A 203 4.97 -1.13 -23.39
N LYS A 204 6.24 -0.96 -23.71
CA LYS A 204 7.36 -1.36 -22.85
C LYS A 204 7.31 -0.63 -21.52
N ASN A 205 7.05 0.68 -21.51
CA ASN A 205 6.94 1.48 -20.31
C ASN A 205 5.75 1.04 -19.42
N SER A 206 4.62 0.64 -20.02
CA SER A 206 3.48 0.14 -19.24
C SER A 206 3.77 -1.22 -18.57
N TYR A 207 4.60 -2.07 -19.19
CA TYR A 207 5.11 -3.28 -18.52
C TYR A 207 5.98 -2.94 -17.31
N LEU A 208 6.85 -1.92 -17.40
CA LEU A 208 7.69 -1.49 -16.29
C LEU A 208 6.86 -0.97 -15.13
N ARG A 209 5.83 -0.17 -15.40
CA ARG A 209 4.88 0.31 -14.37
C ARG A 209 4.19 -0.82 -13.64
N LEU A 210 3.69 -1.81 -14.37
CA LEU A 210 3.02 -2.95 -13.73
C LEU A 210 4.02 -3.81 -12.92
N ALA A 211 5.26 -3.98 -13.41
CA ALA A 211 6.33 -4.67 -12.69
C ALA A 211 6.69 -3.96 -11.37
N GLU A 212 6.73 -2.63 -11.36
CA GLU A 212 6.93 -1.82 -10.16
C GLU A 212 5.83 -2.07 -9.11
N LEU A 213 4.56 -2.09 -9.54
CA LEU A 213 3.43 -2.40 -8.66
C LEU A 213 3.47 -3.83 -8.10
N PHE A 214 4.08 -4.77 -8.82
CA PHE A 214 4.32 -6.14 -8.35
C PHE A 214 5.52 -6.24 -7.39
N GLY A 215 6.27 -5.15 -7.18
CA GLY A 215 7.52 -5.19 -6.43
C GLY A 215 8.58 -6.09 -7.07
N SER A 216 8.53 -6.21 -8.40
CA SER A 216 9.49 -7.03 -9.14
C SER A 216 10.72 -6.21 -9.48
N ASP A 217 11.90 -6.72 -9.13
CA ASP A 217 13.16 -6.12 -9.56
C ASP A 217 13.31 -6.25 -11.08
N VAL A 218 13.11 -5.16 -11.77
CA VAL A 218 13.46 -5.06 -13.20
C VAL A 218 14.97 -4.90 -13.27
N ARG A 219 15.69 -5.99 -13.55
CA ARG A 219 17.15 -5.96 -13.66
C ARG A 219 17.57 -5.02 -14.79
N PRO A 220 18.56 -4.16 -14.56
CA PRO A 220 19.16 -3.36 -15.64
C PRO A 220 19.58 -4.28 -16.79
N GLY A 221 19.09 -4.01 -18.02
CA GLY A 221 19.40 -4.83 -19.20
C GLY A 221 18.42 -5.96 -19.52
N ALA A 222 17.37 -6.18 -18.73
CA ALA A 222 16.30 -7.09 -19.12
C ALA A 222 15.53 -6.50 -20.32
N GLN A 223 15.63 -7.16 -21.47
CA GLN A 223 14.97 -6.70 -22.73
C GLN A 223 13.47 -7.02 -22.77
N ALA A 224 12.97 -7.87 -21.87
CA ALA A 224 11.57 -8.28 -21.82
C ALA A 224 11.03 -8.20 -20.39
N ALA A 225 9.73 -7.93 -20.26
CA ALA A 225 9.03 -8.05 -18.99
C ALA A 225 9.07 -9.50 -18.49
N PRO A 226 9.19 -9.73 -17.17
CA PRO A 226 9.29 -11.07 -16.60
C PRO A 226 7.94 -11.82 -16.62
N PHE A 227 6.91 -11.26 -17.23
CA PHE A 227 5.56 -11.81 -17.29
C PHE A 227 4.83 -11.36 -18.57
N GLU A 228 3.79 -12.11 -18.94
CA GLU A 228 2.82 -11.72 -19.96
C GLU A 228 1.49 -11.38 -19.32
N ILE A 229 0.61 -10.70 -20.04
CA ILE A 229 -0.77 -10.46 -19.63
C ILE A 229 -1.74 -11.15 -20.57
N SER A 230 -2.80 -11.71 -20.01
CA SER A 230 -3.93 -12.28 -20.75
C SER A 230 -5.12 -11.31 -20.72
N GLY A 231 -5.92 -11.34 -21.78
CA GLY A 231 -7.11 -10.51 -21.91
C GLY A 231 -7.00 -9.45 -23.02
N GLN A 232 -8.08 -8.76 -23.25
CA GLN A 232 -8.21 -7.68 -24.23
C GLN A 232 -8.88 -6.48 -23.55
N LEU A 233 -8.61 -5.27 -24.06
CA LEU A 233 -9.28 -4.06 -23.60
C LEU A 233 -10.76 -4.12 -24.02
N GLN A 234 -11.66 -4.26 -23.05
CA GLN A 234 -13.10 -4.39 -23.29
C GLN A 234 -13.86 -3.31 -22.54
N TYR A 235 -14.91 -2.83 -23.15
CA TYR A 235 -15.93 -2.00 -22.52
C TYR A 235 -16.94 -2.90 -21.81
N ARG A 236 -17.22 -2.59 -20.54
CA ARG A 236 -18.29 -3.22 -19.74
C ARG A 236 -19.20 -2.13 -19.20
N PRO A 237 -20.43 -2.00 -19.68
CA PRO A 237 -21.36 -0.97 -19.18
C PRO A 237 -21.62 -1.17 -17.69
N SER A 238 -21.63 -0.10 -16.93
CA SER A 238 -21.92 -0.12 -15.50
C SER A 238 -22.65 1.18 -15.13
N HIS A 239 -23.78 1.06 -14.46
CA HIS A 239 -24.62 2.21 -14.05
C HIS A 239 -24.75 2.26 -12.52
N PRO A 240 -23.69 2.65 -11.78
CA PRO A 240 -23.73 2.78 -10.33
C PRO A 240 -24.66 3.91 -9.90
N ASP A 241 -25.35 3.71 -8.76
CA ASP A 241 -26.11 4.78 -8.12
C ASP A 241 -25.22 5.64 -7.22
N LEU A 242 -25.19 6.96 -7.48
CA LEU A 242 -24.37 7.92 -6.74
C LEU A 242 -24.71 7.96 -5.25
N ASN A 243 -26.02 7.93 -4.89
CA ASN A 243 -26.42 8.03 -3.50
C ASN A 243 -26.00 6.79 -2.69
N ASN A 244 -26.14 5.62 -3.29
CA ASN A 244 -25.67 4.37 -2.69
C ASN A 244 -24.13 4.37 -2.53
N CYS A 245 -23.40 4.85 -3.53
CA CYS A 245 -21.94 5.02 -3.44
C CYS A 245 -21.53 5.96 -2.31
N LEU A 246 -22.17 7.11 -2.17
CA LEU A 246 -21.90 8.07 -1.07
C LEU A 246 -22.17 7.47 0.31
N ALA A 247 -23.32 6.80 0.48
CA ALA A 247 -23.68 6.15 1.74
C ALA A 247 -22.69 5.05 2.12
N ARG A 248 -22.27 4.22 1.17
CA ARG A 248 -21.28 3.16 1.39
C ARG A 248 -19.91 3.72 1.70
N ALA A 249 -19.48 4.78 1.00
CA ALA A 249 -18.21 5.44 1.26
C ALA A 249 -18.15 6.00 2.69
N ASP A 250 -19.18 6.71 3.16
CA ASP A 250 -19.23 7.24 4.53
C ASP A 250 -19.20 6.12 5.59
N ALA A 251 -19.87 5.01 5.35
CA ALA A 251 -19.96 3.89 6.29
C ALA A 251 -18.70 2.99 6.30
N SER A 252 -18.04 2.80 5.13
CA SER A 252 -17.09 1.69 4.94
C SER A 252 -15.67 2.15 4.62
N ARG A 253 -15.45 3.40 4.21
CA ARG A 253 -14.12 3.88 3.79
C ARG A 253 -13.11 3.79 4.94
N PRO A 254 -11.98 3.08 4.75
CA PRO A 254 -11.01 2.87 5.83
C PRO A 254 -10.39 4.18 6.36
N VAL A 255 -10.18 5.17 5.51
CA VAL A 255 -9.63 6.48 5.93
C VAL A 255 -10.56 7.19 6.92
N ILE A 256 -11.89 7.09 6.77
CA ILE A 256 -12.87 7.66 7.71
C ILE A 256 -12.78 6.93 9.04
N LYS A 257 -12.71 5.60 9.03
CA LYS A 257 -12.57 4.77 10.24
C LYS A 257 -11.25 5.05 10.97
N ALA A 258 -10.16 5.25 10.24
CA ALA A 258 -8.87 5.64 10.83
C ALA A 258 -8.96 6.99 11.55
N ARG A 259 -9.65 8.00 10.95
CA ARG A 259 -9.88 9.31 11.59
C ARG A 259 -10.81 9.24 12.81
N GLN A 260 -11.78 8.33 12.82
CA GLN A 260 -12.59 8.08 14.02
C GLN A 260 -11.71 7.55 15.17
N LYS A 261 -10.75 6.67 14.87
CA LYS A 261 -9.80 6.19 15.89
C LYS A 261 -8.88 7.29 16.42
N ASP A 262 -8.55 8.32 15.63
CA ASP A 262 -7.80 9.48 16.13
C ASP A 262 -8.56 10.20 17.27
N ILE A 263 -9.87 10.36 17.16
CA ILE A 263 -10.70 10.97 18.22
C ILE A 263 -10.71 10.09 19.48
N GLU A 264 -10.90 8.78 19.31
CA GLU A 264 -10.89 7.83 20.44
C GLU A 264 -9.52 7.80 21.16
N ILE A 265 -8.42 7.95 20.41
CA ILE A 265 -7.06 8.04 20.96
C ILE A 265 -6.93 9.30 21.84
N GLU A 266 -7.37 10.46 21.35
CA GLU A 266 -7.30 11.71 22.14
C GLU A 266 -8.21 11.66 23.37
N ASP A 267 -9.38 10.97 23.30
CA ASP A 267 -10.21 10.73 24.47
C ASP A 267 -9.47 9.91 25.55
N ARG A 268 -8.72 8.89 25.16
CA ARG A 268 -7.88 8.11 26.08
C ARG A 268 -6.65 8.87 26.56
N GLN A 269 -6.07 9.71 25.69
CA GLN A 269 -4.95 10.59 26.05
C GLN A 269 -5.37 11.60 27.13
N TYR A 270 -6.60 12.12 27.06
CA TYR A 270 -7.14 13.00 28.11
C TYR A 270 -7.20 12.31 29.49
N VAL A 271 -7.61 11.03 29.52
CA VAL A 271 -7.63 10.24 30.76
C VAL A 271 -6.21 9.98 31.26
N LEU A 272 -5.27 9.71 30.34
CA LEU A 272 -3.85 9.54 30.64
C LEU A 272 -3.26 10.81 31.25
N ASP A 273 -3.49 11.97 30.63
CA ASP A 273 -2.98 13.25 31.17
C ASP A 273 -3.56 13.58 32.55
N ARG A 274 -4.86 13.30 32.74
CA ARG A 274 -5.53 13.49 34.03
C ARG A 274 -4.97 12.57 35.11
N SER A 275 -4.41 11.40 34.75
CA SER A 275 -3.89 10.45 35.75
C SER A 275 -2.77 11.04 36.60
N ALA A 276 -2.01 12.01 36.08
CA ALA A 276 -0.93 12.67 36.81
C ALA A 276 -1.41 13.45 38.07
N SER A 277 -2.69 13.84 38.15
CA SER A 277 -3.31 14.47 39.32
C SER A 277 -3.91 13.46 40.30
N ARG A 278 -3.73 12.17 40.10
CA ARG A 278 -4.23 11.09 40.95
C ARG A 278 -3.09 10.42 41.70
N PRO A 279 -3.36 9.76 42.82
CA PRO A 279 -2.35 8.97 43.53
C PRO A 279 -1.78 7.85 42.61
N HIS A 280 -0.52 7.55 42.79
CA HIS A 280 0.15 6.39 42.22
C HIS A 280 0.63 5.50 43.35
N VAL A 281 0.27 4.23 43.33
CA VAL A 281 0.65 3.23 44.30
C VAL A 281 1.47 2.14 43.64
N ARG A 282 2.66 1.90 44.19
CA ARG A 282 3.60 0.89 43.70
C ARG A 282 4.04 0.01 44.85
N ALA A 283 3.97 -1.29 44.70
CA ALA A 283 4.65 -2.24 45.58
C ALA A 283 6.08 -2.46 45.06
N PHE A 284 7.00 -2.68 45.94
CA PHE A 284 8.35 -3.05 45.64
C PHE A 284 8.87 -4.12 46.59
N SER A 285 9.80 -4.95 46.05
CA SER A 285 10.56 -5.89 46.85
C SER A 285 11.99 -5.90 46.28
N GLY A 286 12.96 -6.06 47.09
CA GLY A 286 14.34 -6.06 46.63
C GLY A 286 15.29 -6.73 47.60
N TYR A 287 16.50 -6.91 47.12
CA TYR A 287 17.66 -7.32 47.90
C TYR A 287 18.78 -6.34 47.64
N GLU A 288 19.35 -5.79 48.70
CA GLU A 288 20.41 -4.79 48.62
C GLU A 288 21.65 -5.21 49.38
N ALA A 289 22.78 -4.83 48.85
CA ALA A 289 24.07 -4.93 49.52
C ALA A 289 24.71 -3.54 49.49
N TYR A 290 25.05 -3.02 50.64
CA TYR A 290 25.62 -1.68 50.77
C TYR A 290 26.74 -1.65 51.80
N SER A 291 27.64 -0.70 51.64
CA SER A 291 28.68 -0.45 52.63
C SER A 291 28.09 0.32 53.80
N GLU A 292 28.41 -0.16 55.03
CA GLU A 292 27.99 0.53 56.25
C GLU A 292 28.69 1.90 56.38
N ARG A 293 27.94 2.93 56.70
CA ARG A 293 28.41 4.30 56.84
C ARG A 293 28.68 4.70 58.31
N ASP A 294 28.16 3.93 59.27
CA ASP A 294 28.37 4.22 60.69
C ASP A 294 29.78 3.79 61.13
N PRO A 295 30.64 4.72 61.55
CA PRO A 295 32.01 4.39 61.99
C PRO A 295 32.03 3.50 63.26
N ALA A 296 30.94 3.48 64.01
CA ALA A 296 30.83 2.68 65.23
C ALA A 296 30.62 1.18 64.93
N VAL A 297 30.09 0.84 63.71
CA VAL A 297 29.82 -0.54 63.31
C VAL A 297 31.01 -1.16 62.54
N GLY A 298 31.94 -0.32 62.08
CA GLY A 298 33.14 -0.77 61.34
C GLY A 298 32.88 -0.93 59.83
N PRO A 299 33.90 -1.33 59.04
CA PRO A 299 33.84 -1.37 57.60
C PRO A 299 33.21 -2.68 57.05
N GLU A 300 31.98 -2.98 57.44
CA GLU A 300 31.30 -4.18 57.02
C GLU A 300 30.39 -3.92 55.83
N PHE A 301 30.21 -4.94 54.97
CA PHE A 301 29.18 -4.99 53.94
C PHE A 301 27.90 -5.51 54.58
N ASN A 302 26.85 -4.71 54.51
CA ASN A 302 25.53 -5.11 54.94
C ASN A 302 24.71 -5.57 53.71
N TYR A 303 23.87 -6.55 53.93
CA TYR A 303 22.95 -7.06 52.90
C TYR A 303 21.62 -7.45 53.53
N GLY A 304 20.54 -7.21 52.80
CA GLY A 304 19.22 -7.51 53.34
C GLY A 304 18.11 -7.38 52.28
N GLY A 305 16.97 -8.00 52.62
CA GLY A 305 15.75 -7.88 51.83
C GLY A 305 14.94 -6.64 52.25
N VAL A 306 14.39 -5.96 51.26
CA VAL A 306 13.44 -4.86 51.47
C VAL A 306 12.12 -5.16 50.77
N VAL A 307 11.00 -4.88 51.40
CA VAL A 307 9.65 -4.97 50.81
C VAL A 307 8.84 -3.79 51.30
N GLY A 308 8.03 -3.21 50.42
CA GLY A 308 7.23 -2.07 50.81
C GLY A 308 6.22 -1.65 49.73
N ILE A 309 5.42 -0.65 50.12
CA ILE A 309 4.47 0.03 49.24
C ILE A 309 4.82 1.52 49.28
N ASN A 310 4.95 2.09 48.07
CA ASN A 310 5.14 3.52 47.90
C ASN A 310 3.88 4.12 47.28
N ALA A 311 3.34 5.17 47.90
CA ALA A 311 2.22 5.94 47.37
C ALA A 311 2.69 7.39 47.17
N THR A 312 2.59 7.85 45.92
CA THR A 312 2.96 9.22 45.53
C THR A 312 1.73 9.94 44.98
N TRP A 313 1.45 11.14 45.42
CA TRP A 313 0.38 11.97 44.92
C TRP A 313 0.86 13.41 44.75
N ASN A 314 0.86 13.88 43.53
CA ASN A 314 1.16 15.27 43.21
C ASN A 314 -0.09 16.13 43.42
N ILE A 315 -0.23 16.73 44.59
CA ILE A 315 -1.39 17.59 44.94
C ILE A 315 -1.36 18.89 44.10
N PHE A 316 -0.18 19.43 43.86
CA PHE A 316 0.04 20.62 43.03
C PHE A 316 1.29 20.46 42.19
N ASP A 317 1.14 20.66 40.87
CA ASP A 317 2.19 20.49 39.86
C ASP A 317 2.45 21.79 39.04
N GLY A 318 2.13 22.95 39.62
CA GLY A 318 2.27 24.23 38.93
C GLY A 318 1.36 24.36 37.68
N PHE A 319 0.19 23.73 37.67
CA PHE A 319 -0.79 23.69 36.59
C PHE A 319 -0.34 22.88 35.36
N ALA A 320 0.75 22.12 35.43
CA ALA A 320 1.25 21.33 34.32
C ALA A 320 0.21 20.32 33.77
N THR A 321 -0.48 19.60 34.67
CA THR A 321 -1.57 18.67 34.30
C THR A 321 -2.73 19.41 33.63
N LYS A 322 -3.13 20.58 34.15
CA LYS A 322 -4.19 21.41 33.56
C LYS A 322 -3.82 21.83 32.11
N GLY A 323 -2.56 22.26 31.89
CA GLY A 323 -2.06 22.63 30.58
C GLY A 323 -2.07 21.46 29.59
N ARG A 324 -1.61 20.25 30.04
CA ARG A 324 -1.68 19.03 29.20
C ARG A 324 -3.11 18.68 28.82
N MET A 325 -4.03 18.67 29.78
CA MET A 325 -5.45 18.38 29.50
C MET A 325 -6.08 19.40 28.55
N GLN A 326 -5.72 20.69 28.67
CA GLN A 326 -6.18 21.72 27.72
C GLN A 326 -5.64 21.48 26.31
N ALA A 327 -4.35 21.14 26.18
CA ALA A 327 -3.73 20.79 24.91
C ALA A 327 -4.38 19.56 24.26
N THR A 328 -4.68 18.52 25.04
CA THR A 328 -5.34 17.30 24.54
C THR A 328 -6.78 17.57 24.10
N ARG A 329 -7.52 18.44 24.81
CA ARG A 329 -8.86 18.87 24.36
C ARG A 329 -8.79 19.56 22.99
N ALA A 330 -7.84 20.47 22.81
CA ALA A 330 -7.65 21.13 21.51
C ALA A 330 -7.26 20.15 20.40
N ARG A 331 -6.39 19.14 20.69
CA ARG A 331 -6.08 18.07 19.73
C ARG A 331 -7.31 17.22 19.37
N ARG A 332 -8.15 16.91 20.38
CA ARG A 332 -9.41 16.20 20.12
C ARG A 332 -10.36 16.99 19.22
N GLU A 333 -10.52 18.28 19.48
CA GLU A 333 -11.33 19.17 18.61
C GLU A 333 -10.76 19.23 17.20
N ALA A 334 -9.43 19.34 17.05
CA ALA A 334 -8.77 19.27 15.77
C ALA A 334 -8.98 17.90 15.04
N ALA A 335 -9.00 16.78 15.81
CA ALA A 335 -9.29 15.46 15.24
C ALA A 335 -10.76 15.35 14.75
N VAL A 336 -11.72 15.98 15.44
CA VAL A 336 -13.12 16.06 14.99
C VAL A 336 -13.22 16.83 13.67
N GLU A 337 -12.54 17.98 13.55
CA GLU A 337 -12.51 18.73 12.30
C GLU A 337 -11.79 17.96 11.18
N ALA A 338 -10.72 17.23 11.51
CA ALA A 338 -10.02 16.36 10.54
C ALA A 338 -10.93 15.23 10.03
N LEU A 339 -11.76 14.63 10.89
CA LEU A 339 -12.77 13.65 10.46
C LEU A 339 -13.82 14.29 9.54
N ALA A 340 -14.32 15.48 9.88
CA ALA A 340 -15.28 16.20 9.04
C ALA A 340 -14.67 16.56 7.66
N ALA A 341 -13.39 16.99 7.65
CA ALA A 341 -12.65 17.24 6.42
C ALA A 341 -12.47 15.97 5.58
N ALA A 342 -12.10 14.84 6.21
CA ALA A 342 -11.96 13.55 5.52
C ALA A 342 -13.28 13.09 4.88
N ARG A 343 -14.42 13.23 5.58
CA ARG A 343 -15.74 12.93 5.01
C ARG A 343 -16.07 13.78 3.79
N ARG A 344 -15.80 15.09 3.86
CA ARG A 344 -15.97 16.00 2.72
C ARG A 344 -15.09 15.61 1.53
N SER A 345 -13.83 15.28 1.80
CA SER A 345 -12.88 14.83 0.78
C SER A 345 -13.33 13.54 0.09
N VAL A 346 -13.72 12.52 0.88
CA VAL A 346 -14.25 11.26 0.33
C VAL A 346 -15.52 11.50 -0.48
N ALA A 347 -16.46 12.32 0.01
CA ALA A 347 -17.66 12.65 -0.75
C ALA A 347 -17.38 13.39 -2.07
N SER A 348 -16.34 14.24 -2.09
CA SER A 348 -15.86 14.90 -3.31
C SER A 348 -15.21 13.91 -4.27
N GLU A 349 -14.38 12.99 -3.75
CA GLU A 349 -13.72 11.92 -4.53
C GLU A 349 -14.76 11.02 -5.22
N VAL A 350 -15.81 10.60 -4.49
CA VAL A 350 -16.91 9.79 -5.06
C VAL A 350 -17.62 10.53 -6.18
N ARG A 351 -17.97 11.83 -5.97
CA ARG A 351 -18.66 12.63 -7.00
C ARG A 351 -17.79 12.84 -8.23
N SER A 352 -16.50 13.17 -8.03
CA SER A 352 -15.57 13.35 -9.14
C SER A 352 -15.45 12.05 -9.96
N ALA A 353 -15.20 10.91 -9.30
CA ALA A 353 -15.10 9.63 -9.99
C ALA A 353 -16.39 9.23 -10.72
N PHE A 354 -17.56 9.60 -10.17
CA PHE A 354 -18.85 9.38 -10.82
C PHE A 354 -19.01 10.25 -12.08
N PHE A 355 -18.66 11.53 -12.02
CA PHE A 355 -18.71 12.42 -13.19
C PHE A 355 -17.68 12.03 -14.25
N ASP A 356 -16.48 11.58 -13.85
CA ASP A 356 -15.49 11.04 -14.77
C ASP A 356 -16.03 9.82 -15.52
N LEU A 357 -16.78 8.95 -14.84
CA LEU A 357 -17.42 7.79 -15.46
C LEU A 357 -18.51 8.20 -16.46
N GLU A 358 -19.40 9.11 -16.06
CA GLU A 358 -20.45 9.64 -16.94
C GLU A 358 -19.88 10.30 -18.19
N GLN A 359 -18.80 11.09 -18.02
CA GLN A 359 -18.09 11.70 -19.13
C GLN A 359 -17.47 10.62 -20.05
N ALA A 360 -16.79 9.62 -19.48
CA ALA A 360 -16.14 8.57 -20.25
C ALA A 360 -17.14 7.74 -21.07
N GLU A 361 -18.35 7.49 -20.54
CA GLU A 361 -19.42 6.80 -21.27
C GLU A 361 -19.90 7.61 -22.48
N ARG A 362 -20.15 8.90 -22.30
CA ARG A 362 -20.56 9.81 -23.40
C ARG A 362 -19.51 9.92 -24.47
N VAL A 363 -18.23 10.03 -24.08
CA VAL A 363 -17.10 10.08 -25.04
C VAL A 363 -17.01 8.77 -25.80
N LEU A 364 -17.13 7.63 -25.13
CA LEU A 364 -17.07 6.32 -25.78
C LEU A 364 -18.21 6.10 -26.79
N GLU A 365 -19.43 6.54 -26.46
CA GLU A 365 -20.56 6.50 -27.41
C GLU A 365 -20.27 7.32 -28.66
N SER A 366 -19.75 8.53 -28.50
CA SER A 366 -19.38 9.43 -29.62
C SER A 366 -18.27 8.81 -30.48
N GLU A 367 -17.18 8.30 -29.82
CA GLU A 367 -16.05 7.72 -30.56
C GLU A 367 -16.42 6.40 -31.26
N THR A 368 -17.40 5.67 -30.76
CA THR A 368 -17.89 4.46 -31.44
C THR A 368 -18.58 4.80 -32.75
N LYS A 369 -19.37 5.88 -32.79
CA LYS A 369 -19.99 6.40 -34.03
C LYS A 369 -18.93 6.98 -34.96
N ASN A 370 -17.94 7.70 -34.43
CA ASN A 370 -16.84 8.24 -35.24
C ASN A 370 -16.06 7.16 -35.99
N VAL A 371 -15.76 6.03 -35.34
CA VAL A 371 -15.06 4.90 -36.00
C VAL A 371 -15.91 4.36 -37.14
N GLN A 372 -17.21 4.16 -36.94
CA GLN A 372 -18.09 3.69 -38.01
C GLN A 372 -18.09 4.65 -39.19
N THR A 373 -18.25 5.94 -38.96
CA THR A 373 -18.27 6.98 -39.99
C THR A 373 -16.92 7.06 -40.74
N ALA A 374 -15.79 6.93 -40.00
CA ALA A 374 -14.46 6.93 -40.64
C ALA A 374 -14.21 5.70 -41.49
N ASP A 375 -14.65 4.51 -41.06
CA ASP A 375 -14.55 3.27 -41.85
C ASP A 375 -15.42 3.39 -43.12
N GLU A 376 -16.65 3.92 -43.06
CA GLU A 376 -17.51 4.17 -44.23
C GLU A 376 -16.87 5.19 -45.18
N ALA A 377 -16.28 6.27 -44.64
CA ALA A 377 -15.60 7.31 -45.43
C ALA A 377 -14.38 6.73 -46.19
N LEU A 378 -13.61 5.86 -45.54
CA LEU A 378 -12.47 5.19 -46.20
C LEU A 378 -12.92 4.31 -47.38
N GLU A 379 -13.98 3.52 -47.19
CA GLU A 379 -14.51 2.69 -48.27
C GLU A 379 -15.07 3.54 -49.47
N MET A 380 -15.74 4.65 -49.15
CA MET A 380 -16.19 5.59 -50.18
C MET A 380 -15.00 6.25 -50.90
N ALA A 381 -13.96 6.67 -50.19
CA ALA A 381 -12.74 7.25 -50.79
C ALA A 381 -12.03 6.26 -51.71
N LYS A 382 -11.89 4.99 -51.31
CA LYS A 382 -11.34 3.92 -52.19
C LYS A 382 -12.19 3.69 -53.41
N GLY A 383 -13.51 3.62 -53.28
CA GLY A 383 -14.43 3.44 -54.40
C GLY A 383 -14.37 4.60 -55.39
N ASN A 384 -14.38 5.83 -54.95
CA ASN A 384 -14.25 7.03 -55.77
C ASN A 384 -12.89 7.10 -56.47
N PHE A 385 -11.81 6.75 -55.79
CA PHE A 385 -10.50 6.68 -56.40
C PHE A 385 -10.43 5.64 -57.51
N ALA A 386 -10.96 4.43 -57.28
CA ALA A 386 -11.01 3.36 -58.27
C ALA A 386 -11.88 3.72 -59.51
N ALA A 387 -12.93 4.54 -59.28
CA ALA A 387 -13.78 5.07 -60.36
C ALA A 387 -13.21 6.31 -61.05
N GLY A 388 -12.05 6.83 -60.63
CA GLY A 388 -11.44 8.07 -61.17
C GLY A 388 -12.15 9.35 -60.74
N LEU A 389 -13.07 9.28 -59.76
CA LEU A 389 -13.83 10.42 -59.23
C LEU A 389 -13.21 11.07 -58.00
N GLY A 390 -12.17 10.45 -57.42
CA GLY A 390 -11.45 10.90 -56.25
C GLY A 390 -9.94 10.92 -56.43
N THR A 391 -9.23 11.43 -55.47
CA THR A 391 -7.76 11.48 -55.49
C THR A 391 -7.16 10.46 -54.51
N GLN A 392 -5.90 10.04 -54.75
CA GLN A 392 -5.15 9.24 -53.79
C GLN A 392 -5.03 9.95 -52.44
N LEU A 393 -4.96 11.29 -52.43
CA LEU A 393 -4.87 12.08 -51.19
C LEU A 393 -6.10 11.84 -50.29
N ASP A 394 -7.29 11.74 -50.89
CA ASP A 394 -8.54 11.49 -50.17
C ASP A 394 -8.50 10.09 -49.47
N VAL A 395 -7.94 9.09 -50.19
CA VAL A 395 -7.76 7.74 -49.63
C VAL A 395 -6.77 7.75 -48.43
N LEU A 396 -5.60 8.40 -48.60
CA LEU A 396 -4.58 8.50 -47.55
C LEU A 396 -5.11 9.26 -46.32
N GLN A 397 -5.86 10.35 -46.58
CA GLN A 397 -6.47 11.11 -45.47
C GLN A 397 -7.51 10.27 -44.74
N ALA A 398 -8.42 9.60 -45.44
CA ALA A 398 -9.43 8.74 -44.83
C ALA A 398 -8.78 7.56 -44.05
N ALA A 399 -7.70 6.96 -44.56
CA ALA A 399 -6.96 5.93 -43.83
C ALA A 399 -6.30 6.42 -42.56
N SER A 400 -5.74 7.65 -42.59
CA SER A 400 -5.22 8.31 -41.37
C SER A 400 -6.32 8.59 -40.37
N ASP A 401 -7.51 9.05 -40.82
CA ASP A 401 -8.66 9.30 -39.98
C ASP A 401 -9.19 8.03 -39.27
N VAL A 402 -9.25 6.90 -39.99
CA VAL A 402 -9.59 5.59 -39.41
C VAL A 402 -8.60 5.19 -38.34
N THR A 403 -7.31 5.30 -38.58
CA THR A 403 -6.28 4.98 -37.58
C THR A 403 -6.40 5.86 -36.35
N ARG A 404 -6.63 7.16 -36.52
CA ARG A 404 -6.83 8.14 -35.45
C ARG A 404 -8.09 7.82 -34.63
N THR A 405 -9.24 7.63 -35.28
CA THR A 405 -10.50 7.37 -34.58
C THR A 405 -10.50 6.04 -33.84
N ARG A 406 -9.92 4.97 -34.40
CA ARG A 406 -9.74 3.70 -33.72
C ARG A 406 -8.86 3.84 -32.48
N THR A 407 -7.75 4.59 -32.57
CA THR A 407 -6.86 4.86 -31.41
C THR A 407 -7.58 5.68 -30.33
N THR A 408 -8.37 6.69 -30.73
CA THR A 408 -9.15 7.52 -29.77
C THR A 408 -10.23 6.68 -29.08
N ARG A 409 -10.93 5.79 -29.82
CA ARG A 409 -11.92 4.88 -29.21
C ARG A 409 -11.27 3.93 -28.19
N LEU A 410 -10.09 3.37 -28.49
CA LEU A 410 -9.36 2.55 -27.51
C LEU A 410 -9.03 3.35 -26.24
N SER A 411 -8.62 4.60 -26.42
CA SER A 411 -8.36 5.51 -25.28
C SER A 411 -9.63 5.82 -24.49
N ALA A 412 -10.79 5.96 -25.13
CA ALA A 412 -12.08 6.15 -24.46
C ALA A 412 -12.49 4.91 -23.63
N ILE A 413 -12.29 3.69 -24.14
CA ILE A 413 -12.51 2.44 -23.37
C ILE A 413 -11.60 2.40 -22.14
N TYR A 414 -10.35 2.77 -22.31
CA TYR A 414 -9.40 2.84 -21.19
C TYR A 414 -9.85 3.84 -20.12
N LEU A 415 -10.21 5.05 -20.52
CA LEU A 415 -10.70 6.09 -19.59
C LEU A 415 -11.94 5.64 -18.81
N HIS A 416 -12.86 4.95 -19.46
CA HIS A 416 -14.01 4.34 -18.80
C HIS A 416 -13.58 3.31 -17.75
N ASN A 417 -12.67 2.41 -18.07
CA ASN A 417 -12.18 1.40 -17.14
C ASN A 417 -11.39 2.02 -15.97
N VAL A 418 -10.66 3.11 -16.21
CA VAL A 418 -9.99 3.90 -15.16
C VAL A 418 -11.02 4.56 -14.24
N ALA A 419 -12.06 5.18 -14.80
CA ALA A 419 -13.13 5.82 -14.01
C ALA A 419 -13.85 4.79 -13.13
N LEU A 420 -14.14 3.59 -13.65
CA LEU A 420 -14.68 2.49 -12.86
C LEU A 420 -13.75 2.05 -11.72
N ALA A 421 -12.45 1.92 -11.98
CA ALA A 421 -11.48 1.53 -10.94
C ALA A 421 -11.39 2.59 -9.82
N ARG A 422 -11.39 3.88 -10.19
CA ARG A 422 -11.42 5.00 -9.25
C ARG A 422 -12.71 5.04 -8.44
N LEU A 423 -13.85 4.86 -9.09
CA LEU A 423 -15.14 4.85 -8.42
C LEU A 423 -15.27 3.66 -7.45
N ALA A 424 -14.78 2.49 -7.83
CA ALA A 424 -14.73 1.31 -6.95
C ALA A 424 -13.92 1.60 -5.67
N HIS A 425 -12.75 2.23 -5.81
CA HIS A 425 -11.94 2.64 -4.66
C HIS A 425 -12.67 3.71 -3.82
N ALA A 426 -13.21 4.76 -4.45
CA ALA A 426 -13.89 5.86 -3.77
C ALA A 426 -15.12 5.39 -2.98
N CYS A 427 -15.92 4.47 -3.53
CA CYS A 427 -17.12 3.91 -2.88
C CYS A 427 -16.81 2.84 -1.82
N ALA A 428 -15.53 2.54 -1.53
CA ALA A 428 -15.12 1.40 -0.69
C ALA A 428 -15.82 0.09 -1.13
N SER A 429 -16.04 -0.04 -2.44
CA SER A 429 -16.63 -1.22 -3.04
C SER A 429 -15.55 -2.29 -3.17
N SER A 430 -15.74 -3.48 -2.58
CA SER A 430 -15.05 -4.66 -3.08
C SER A 430 -15.43 -4.83 -4.55
N ALA A 431 -14.50 -5.27 -5.38
CA ALA A 431 -14.69 -5.43 -6.83
C ALA A 431 -15.95 -6.19 -7.25
N GLU A 432 -16.57 -6.94 -6.33
CA GLU A 432 -17.77 -7.76 -6.53
C GLU A 432 -19.06 -6.94 -6.82
N VAL A 433 -19.12 -5.67 -6.41
CA VAL A 433 -20.34 -4.86 -6.59
C VAL A 433 -20.38 -4.17 -7.95
N LEU A 434 -19.26 -4.12 -8.64
CA LEU A 434 -19.16 -3.60 -10.00
C LEU A 434 -18.96 -4.73 -11.04
N ASP A 435 -19.41 -5.95 -10.71
CA ASP A 435 -19.42 -7.12 -11.61
C ASP A 435 -18.08 -7.46 -12.29
N PHE A 436 -16.99 -7.28 -11.54
CA PHE A 436 -15.66 -7.79 -11.90
C PHE A 436 -15.49 -9.16 -11.24
N GLY A 437 -15.95 -10.22 -11.88
CA GLY A 437 -15.68 -11.64 -11.62
C GLY A 437 -15.44 -12.06 -10.16
N SER A 438 -16.38 -12.78 -9.61
CA SER A 438 -16.35 -13.45 -8.31
C SER A 438 -15.11 -14.33 -8.13
N ASP A 439 -14.22 -14.02 -7.14
CA ASP A 439 -13.45 -15.06 -6.42
C ASP A 439 -12.62 -14.57 -5.21
N ILE A 440 -13.05 -13.50 -4.49
CA ILE A 440 -12.31 -13.02 -3.31
C ILE A 440 -12.85 -13.57 -1.97
N LYS A 441 -13.73 -14.56 -1.96
CA LYS A 441 -14.24 -15.14 -0.69
C LYS A 441 -13.20 -15.89 0.15
N ASN A 442 -12.03 -16.24 -0.41
CA ASN A 442 -11.07 -17.12 0.26
C ASN A 442 -9.87 -16.44 0.96
N VAL A 443 -9.61 -15.15 0.73
CA VAL A 443 -8.43 -14.47 1.31
C VAL A 443 -8.71 -13.95 2.73
N ASN A 444 -9.95 -13.52 3.03
CA ASN A 444 -10.31 -13.06 4.38
C ASN A 444 -10.40 -14.17 5.42
N ASN A 445 -10.57 -15.44 5.00
CA ASN A 445 -10.70 -16.55 5.94
C ASN A 445 -9.32 -17.12 6.41
N LYS A 446 -8.24 -16.90 5.65
CA LYS A 446 -6.89 -17.32 6.06
C LYS A 446 -6.23 -16.33 7.04
N ASN A 447 -6.57 -15.04 6.98
CA ASN A 447 -6.07 -14.05 7.93
C ASN A 447 -6.82 -14.08 9.27
N GLY A 448 -8.06 -14.56 9.30
CA GLY A 448 -8.85 -14.77 10.53
C GLY A 448 -8.33 -15.93 11.40
N SER A 449 -7.62 -16.89 10.83
CA SER A 449 -7.07 -18.04 11.61
C SER A 449 -5.76 -17.68 12.31
N ALA A 450 -4.94 -16.78 11.74
CA ALA A 450 -3.71 -16.31 12.39
C ALA A 450 -3.98 -15.35 13.57
N ALA A 451 -5.07 -14.57 13.50
CA ALA A 451 -5.50 -13.72 14.63
C ALA A 451 -6.12 -14.53 15.79
N ARG A 452 -6.77 -15.66 15.51
CA ARG A 452 -7.34 -16.53 16.57
C ARG A 452 -6.31 -17.34 17.36
N ALA A 453 -5.13 -17.55 16.83
CA ALA A 453 -4.05 -18.28 17.53
C ALA A 453 -3.36 -17.46 18.63
N LEU A 454 -3.60 -16.15 18.73
CA LEU A 454 -3.02 -15.24 19.74
C LEU A 454 -4.04 -14.83 20.83
N ASP A 455 -5.28 -15.32 20.79
CA ASP A 455 -6.37 -14.95 21.72
C ASP A 455 -6.54 -15.95 22.87
N VAL A 456 -5.44 -16.54 23.34
CA VAL A 456 -5.43 -17.39 24.54
C VAL A 456 -4.99 -16.55 25.73
N ALA A 457 -5.89 -15.76 26.30
CA ALA A 457 -5.99 -15.44 27.74
C ALA A 457 -7.15 -14.44 28.00
N LYS A 458 -8.40 -14.92 28.00
CA LYS A 458 -9.46 -14.21 28.73
C LYS A 458 -9.21 -14.38 30.24
N PRO A 459 -9.27 -13.31 31.04
CA PRO A 459 -9.33 -13.47 32.48
C PRO A 459 -10.69 -14.06 32.91
N PRO A 460 -10.78 -14.86 33.98
CA PRO A 460 -12.01 -15.51 34.41
C PRO A 460 -13.07 -14.46 34.79
N GLU A 461 -14.28 -14.67 34.27
CA GLU A 461 -15.49 -13.95 34.67
C GLU A 461 -15.73 -14.15 36.19
N LYS A 462 -15.81 -13.03 36.91
CA LYS A 462 -16.27 -13.07 38.27
C LYS A 462 -17.75 -13.42 38.30
N LEU A 463 -18.08 -14.61 38.80
CA LEU A 463 -19.39 -14.98 39.25
C LEU A 463 -19.95 -13.92 40.24
N SER A 464 -21.01 -13.23 39.83
CA SER A 464 -21.89 -12.47 40.72
C SER A 464 -22.91 -13.49 41.27
N GLN A 465 -22.81 -13.82 42.51
CA GLN A 465 -23.97 -14.23 43.34
C GLN A 465 -23.70 -13.89 44.82
N ARG A 466 -24.58 -13.09 45.30
CA ARG A 466 -25.02 -12.67 46.65
C ARG A 466 -24.47 -11.35 47.12
#